data_0a5b4ef6c60898d39d25bb41bfda0897
#
_entry.id   0a5b4ef6c60898d39d25bb41bfda0897
#
_cell.length_a   1.000
_cell.length_b   1.000
_cell.length_c   1.000
_cell.angle_alpha   90.00
_cell.angle_beta   90.00
_cell.angle_gamma   90.00
#
_symmetry.space_group_name_H-M   'P 1'
#
loop_
_entity.id
_entity.type
_entity.pdbx_description
1 polymer ?
#
loop_
_entity_poly.entity_id
_entity_poly.type
_entity_poly.pdbx_seq_one_letter_code
_entity_poly.pdbx_strand_id
1 'polypeptide(L)'
;MSIRSRIVVNSLTAMLVLNAACMAAGFLLFRLVADPFFGARLSDVSGEIAARYFPLGGIVVLVTTGVGALWMIGVAARRVTGPLARLKRAAAEIRDGNLGYELAVSGHDEFTELSAGFEQMRVRLKDSTRLQERAETERRAMMASVTHDLKTPITSIIGYAEGILDGVADSPEKIREYMVVICKKARSLQALSDDLSLLSRLENAQLPLDKQEEDFGGLVAEVATEFSHNEPEMKLEQNIAPGLRVRIDRERMARVLLNLFQNSVKYKRPEQPGAEIALTLVRQGGEALLTVSDNGMGIQQGDLPHVFDQFYRADASRGVHSGSGLGLSIARQLVQLHGGKIWIIGNKGGGISVNIALPLIS
;
A
#
# COMPACT_ATOMS: atom_id res chain seq x y z
N MET A 1 34.75 -15.51 -12.32
CA MET A 1 35.92 -14.70 -12.70
C MET A 1 35.47 -13.25 -12.83
N SER A 2 36.11 -12.33 -12.10
CA SER A 2 35.69 -10.92 -12.10
C SER A 2 35.86 -10.26 -13.47
N ILE A 3 35.07 -9.22 -13.79
CA ILE A 3 35.21 -8.44 -15.04
C ILE A 3 36.66 -7.97 -15.22
N ARG A 4 37.31 -7.55 -14.14
CA ARG A 4 38.75 -7.20 -14.15
C ARG A 4 39.64 -8.30 -14.68
N SER A 5 39.48 -9.53 -14.17
CA SER A 5 40.34 -10.64 -14.60
C SER A 5 40.05 -11.07 -16.04
N ARG A 6 38.81 -11.03 -16.51
CA ARG A 6 38.46 -11.33 -17.91
C ARG A 6 38.99 -10.26 -18.87
N ILE A 7 38.86 -8.96 -18.57
CA ILE A 7 39.40 -7.90 -19.41
C ILE A 7 40.93 -7.98 -19.48
N VAL A 8 41.58 -8.12 -18.33
CA VAL A 8 43.04 -8.20 -18.25
C VAL A 8 43.57 -9.45 -18.96
N VAL A 9 42.99 -10.61 -18.70
CA VAL A 9 43.41 -11.86 -19.34
C VAL A 9 43.17 -11.83 -20.85
N ASN A 10 42.02 -11.43 -21.35
CA ASN A 10 41.74 -11.36 -22.77
C ASN A 10 42.59 -10.29 -23.48
N SER A 11 42.86 -9.16 -22.84
CA SER A 11 43.69 -8.10 -23.41
C SER A 11 45.19 -8.53 -23.45
N LEU A 12 45.71 -9.17 -22.39
CA LEU A 12 47.03 -9.71 -22.34
C LEU A 12 47.24 -10.83 -23.37
N THR A 13 46.28 -11.76 -23.50
CA THR A 13 46.34 -12.83 -24.48
C THR A 13 46.27 -12.30 -25.90
N ALA A 14 45.40 -11.34 -26.20
CA ALA A 14 45.32 -10.72 -27.52
C ALA A 14 46.60 -9.97 -27.91
N MET A 15 47.20 -9.26 -26.95
CA MET A 15 48.45 -8.52 -27.13
C MET A 15 49.64 -9.49 -27.32
N LEU A 16 49.71 -10.59 -26.54
CA LEU A 16 50.70 -11.63 -26.68
C LEU A 16 50.62 -12.34 -28.05
N VAL A 17 49.40 -12.69 -28.48
CA VAL A 17 49.14 -13.33 -29.76
C VAL A 17 49.51 -12.38 -30.92
N LEU A 18 49.15 -11.11 -30.82
CA LEU A 18 49.46 -10.10 -31.85
C LEU A 18 50.98 -9.89 -31.95
N ASN A 19 51.69 -9.75 -30.83
CA ASN A 19 53.15 -9.59 -30.83
C ASN A 19 53.87 -10.86 -31.34
N ALA A 20 53.39 -12.04 -30.93
CA ALA A 20 53.93 -13.30 -31.44
C ALA A 20 53.72 -13.47 -32.97
N ALA A 21 52.54 -13.11 -33.45
CA ALA A 21 52.25 -13.11 -34.91
C ALA A 21 53.12 -12.12 -35.67
N CYS A 22 53.36 -10.92 -35.15
CA CYS A 22 54.22 -9.90 -35.76
C CYS A 22 55.69 -10.34 -35.73
N MET A 23 56.18 -10.97 -34.66
CA MET A 23 57.53 -11.53 -34.62
C MET A 23 57.70 -12.71 -35.59
N ALA A 24 56.70 -13.59 -35.68
CA ALA A 24 56.71 -14.68 -36.67
C ALA A 24 56.70 -14.18 -38.10
N ALA A 25 55.86 -13.18 -38.42
CA ALA A 25 55.79 -12.54 -39.72
C ALA A 25 57.12 -11.83 -40.07
N GLY A 26 57.69 -11.12 -39.08
CA GLY A 26 59.02 -10.49 -39.26
C GLY A 26 60.12 -11.48 -39.50
N PHE A 27 60.11 -12.61 -38.79
CA PHE A 27 61.08 -13.71 -39.00
C PHE A 27 60.87 -14.42 -40.36
N LEU A 28 59.64 -14.62 -40.78
CA LEU A 28 59.31 -15.21 -42.09
C LEU A 28 59.73 -14.28 -43.24
N LEU A 29 59.47 -12.99 -43.12
CA LEU A 29 59.90 -11.96 -44.08
C LEU A 29 61.45 -11.90 -44.15
N PHE A 30 62.11 -11.96 -43.02
CA PHE A 30 63.56 -12.01 -42.96
C PHE A 30 64.12 -13.26 -43.70
N ARG A 31 63.54 -14.46 -43.45
CA ARG A 31 63.90 -15.68 -44.17
C ARG A 31 63.60 -15.57 -45.66
N LEU A 32 62.46 -15.09 -46.09
CA LEU A 32 62.03 -14.97 -47.46
C LEU A 32 62.91 -14.01 -48.29
N VAL A 33 63.43 -12.99 -47.62
CA VAL A 33 64.37 -12.02 -48.25
C VAL A 33 65.81 -12.45 -48.16
N ALA A 34 66.22 -13.15 -47.11
CA ALA A 34 67.59 -13.58 -46.88
C ALA A 34 67.96 -14.89 -47.65
N ASP A 35 67.05 -15.88 -47.72
CA ASP A 35 67.30 -17.18 -48.33
C ASP A 35 67.63 -17.12 -49.85
N PRO A 36 66.94 -16.32 -50.72
CA PRO A 36 67.27 -16.27 -52.13
C PRO A 36 68.54 -15.49 -52.44
N PHE A 37 69.01 -14.63 -51.55
CA PHE A 37 70.17 -13.78 -51.82
C PHE A 37 71.48 -14.26 -51.19
N PHE A 38 71.44 -15.18 -50.18
CA PHE A 38 72.63 -15.53 -49.38
C PHE A 38 72.90 -17.05 -49.20
N GLY A 39 72.70 -17.79 -50.21
CA GLY A 39 72.91 -19.26 -50.21
C GLY A 39 74.31 -19.77 -49.98
N ALA A 40 75.31 -19.07 -49.42
CA ALA A 40 76.61 -19.61 -49.20
C ALA A 40 77.56 -18.94 -48.19
N ARG A 41 77.34 -17.86 -47.51
CA ARG A 41 78.23 -17.30 -46.47
C ARG A 41 77.49 -16.50 -45.43
N LEU A 42 76.94 -17.20 -44.42
CA LEU A 42 76.11 -16.67 -43.34
C LEU A 42 76.88 -15.96 -42.19
N SER A 43 78.20 -15.96 -42.13
CA SER A 43 78.94 -15.45 -40.95
C SER A 43 79.33 -13.97 -41.01
N ASP A 44 79.55 -13.42 -42.19
CA ASP A 44 80.03 -12.02 -42.33
C ASP A 44 78.95 -10.99 -42.66
N VAL A 45 77.81 -11.44 -43.17
CA VAL A 45 76.70 -10.54 -43.59
C VAL A 45 75.65 -10.37 -42.51
N SER A 46 75.68 -11.21 -41.48
CA SER A 46 74.68 -11.21 -40.40
C SER A 46 74.66 -9.92 -39.59
N GLY A 47 75.76 -9.25 -39.39
CA GLY A 47 75.86 -8.02 -38.62
C GLY A 47 75.22 -6.79 -39.30
N GLU A 48 75.49 -6.63 -40.64
CA GLU A 48 75.01 -5.51 -41.39
C GLU A 48 73.53 -5.60 -41.68
N ILE A 49 72.99 -6.79 -41.94
CA ILE A 49 71.56 -7.04 -42.12
C ILE A 49 70.82 -6.90 -40.81
N ALA A 50 71.33 -7.42 -39.69
CA ALA A 50 70.76 -7.26 -38.36
C ALA A 50 70.62 -5.74 -37.99
N ALA A 51 71.68 -4.95 -38.21
CA ALA A 51 71.69 -3.54 -37.92
C ALA A 51 70.64 -2.74 -38.72
N ARG A 52 70.32 -3.17 -39.95
CA ARG A 52 69.38 -2.53 -40.85
C ARG A 52 67.94 -2.89 -40.54
N TYR A 53 67.65 -4.13 -40.10
CA TYR A 53 66.31 -4.62 -39.89
C TYR A 53 65.89 -4.63 -38.41
N PHE A 54 66.81 -4.58 -37.45
CA PHE A 54 66.53 -4.49 -36.04
C PHE A 54 65.68 -3.24 -35.66
N PRO A 55 65.94 -2.03 -36.17
CA PRO A 55 65.08 -0.87 -35.91
C PRO A 55 63.69 -1.01 -36.52
N LEU A 56 63.51 -1.67 -37.65
CA LEU A 56 62.20 -1.97 -38.26
C LEU A 56 61.37 -2.91 -37.36
N GLY A 57 62.00 -3.96 -36.79
CA GLY A 57 61.37 -4.83 -35.84
C GLY A 57 60.91 -4.07 -34.57
N GLY A 58 61.76 -3.15 -34.09
CA GLY A 58 61.42 -2.27 -32.94
C GLY A 58 60.22 -1.35 -33.24
N ILE A 59 60.16 -0.79 -34.43
CA ILE A 59 59.02 0.04 -34.83
C ILE A 59 57.69 -0.78 -34.89
N VAL A 60 57.74 -1.99 -35.45
CA VAL A 60 56.59 -2.89 -35.52
C VAL A 60 56.08 -3.26 -34.12
N VAL A 61 56.97 -3.59 -33.19
CA VAL A 61 56.58 -3.87 -31.79
C VAL A 61 55.98 -2.64 -31.12
N LEU A 62 56.54 -1.46 -31.38
CA LEU A 62 56.04 -0.21 -30.79
C LEU A 62 54.63 0.17 -31.32
N VAL A 63 54.40 0.00 -32.61
CA VAL A 63 53.10 0.25 -33.26
C VAL A 63 52.04 -0.77 -32.77
N THR A 64 52.39 -2.07 -32.70
CA THR A 64 51.44 -3.09 -32.24
C THR A 64 51.09 -2.92 -30.77
N THR A 65 52.06 -2.55 -29.93
CA THR A 65 51.83 -2.24 -28.53
C THR A 65 50.92 -0.99 -28.37
N GLY A 66 51.19 0.05 -29.16
CA GLY A 66 50.36 1.27 -29.17
C GLY A 66 48.92 1.02 -29.62
N VAL A 67 48.71 0.25 -30.67
CA VAL A 67 47.37 -0.16 -31.15
C VAL A 67 46.65 -1.01 -30.09
N GLY A 68 47.37 -1.97 -29.48
CA GLY A 68 46.82 -2.80 -28.41
C GLY A 68 46.40 -1.99 -27.16
N ALA A 69 47.21 -0.98 -26.80
CA ALA A 69 46.88 -0.07 -25.70
C ALA A 69 45.64 0.77 -26.01
N LEU A 70 45.55 1.35 -27.21
CA LEU A 70 44.36 2.12 -27.64
C LEU A 70 43.09 1.25 -27.68
N TRP A 71 43.24 0.02 -28.20
CA TRP A 71 42.13 -0.94 -28.20
C TRP A 71 41.66 -1.27 -26.78
N MET A 72 42.58 -1.52 -25.84
CA MET A 72 42.29 -1.78 -24.44
C MET A 72 41.60 -0.63 -23.74
N ILE A 73 42.04 0.61 -24.00
CA ILE A 73 41.37 1.83 -23.48
C ILE A 73 39.94 1.92 -24.02
N GLY A 74 39.73 1.65 -25.32
CA GLY A 74 38.41 1.65 -25.93
C GLY A 74 37.48 0.58 -25.34
N VAL A 75 37.97 -0.62 -25.06
CA VAL A 75 37.20 -1.68 -24.41
C VAL A 75 36.86 -1.32 -22.96
N ALA A 76 37.81 -0.79 -22.20
CA ALA A 76 37.59 -0.35 -20.83
C ALA A 76 36.57 0.81 -20.77
N ALA A 77 36.65 1.78 -21.69
CA ALA A 77 35.69 2.87 -21.78
C ALA A 77 34.25 2.38 -22.06
N ARG A 78 34.08 1.42 -22.96
CA ARG A 78 32.76 0.85 -23.28
C ARG A 78 32.20 -0.06 -22.20
N ARG A 79 33.05 -0.88 -21.55
CA ARG A 79 32.60 -1.90 -20.58
C ARG A 79 32.53 -1.41 -19.14
N VAL A 80 33.21 -0.33 -18.78
CA VAL A 80 33.24 0.21 -17.41
C VAL A 80 32.64 1.59 -17.33
N THR A 81 33.15 2.54 -18.11
CA THR A 81 32.74 3.95 -18.01
C THR A 81 31.30 4.17 -18.45
N GLY A 82 30.84 3.46 -19.49
CA GLY A 82 29.47 3.56 -20.00
C GLY A 82 28.41 3.14 -18.98
N PRO A 83 28.46 1.91 -18.44
CA PRO A 83 27.54 1.47 -17.38
C PRO A 83 27.57 2.36 -16.13
N LEU A 84 28.77 2.77 -15.70
CA LEU A 84 28.90 3.66 -14.52
C LEU A 84 28.26 5.03 -14.73
N ALA A 85 28.39 5.60 -15.95
CA ALA A 85 27.72 6.86 -16.29
C ALA A 85 26.20 6.72 -16.29
N ARG A 86 25.65 5.58 -16.74
CA ARG A 86 24.20 5.29 -16.68
C ARG A 86 23.72 5.19 -15.24
N LEU A 87 24.44 4.45 -14.37
CA LEU A 87 24.13 4.35 -12.95
C LEU A 87 24.18 5.71 -12.26
N LYS A 88 25.21 6.53 -12.56
CA LYS A 88 25.31 7.90 -12.02
C LYS A 88 24.12 8.77 -12.43
N ARG A 89 23.67 8.65 -13.68
CA ARG A 89 22.49 9.39 -14.17
C ARG A 89 21.23 8.90 -13.47
N ALA A 90 21.01 7.57 -13.37
CA ALA A 90 19.87 7.00 -12.67
C ALA A 90 19.82 7.43 -11.19
N ALA A 91 20.97 7.45 -10.51
CA ALA A 91 21.06 7.94 -9.14
C ALA A 91 20.72 9.44 -9.02
N ALA A 92 21.11 10.25 -10.00
CA ALA A 92 20.75 11.67 -10.04
C ALA A 92 19.24 11.85 -10.26
N GLU A 93 18.63 11.12 -11.20
CA GLU A 93 17.18 11.15 -11.44
C GLU A 93 16.37 10.75 -10.19
N ILE A 94 16.80 9.67 -9.51
CA ILE A 94 16.18 9.23 -8.25
C ILE A 94 16.30 10.32 -7.17
N ARG A 95 17.48 10.93 -7.00
CA ARG A 95 17.72 12.01 -6.05
C ARG A 95 16.80 13.19 -6.32
N ASP A 96 16.60 13.54 -7.59
CA ASP A 96 15.79 14.68 -8.01
C ASP A 96 14.28 14.35 -8.05
N GLY A 97 13.90 13.16 -7.54
CA GLY A 97 12.50 12.70 -7.40
C GLY A 97 11.90 12.06 -8.64
N ASN A 98 12.64 11.93 -9.75
CA ASN A 98 12.16 11.26 -10.95
C ASN A 98 12.25 9.74 -10.81
N LEU A 99 11.28 9.15 -10.11
CA LEU A 99 11.16 7.70 -9.93
C LEU A 99 10.59 6.97 -11.17
N GLY A 100 10.25 7.71 -12.24
CA GLY A 100 9.81 7.15 -13.52
C GLY A 100 10.94 6.70 -14.42
N TYR A 101 12.19 7.12 -14.16
CA TYR A 101 13.35 6.76 -14.96
C TYR A 101 13.75 5.30 -14.72
N GLU A 102 13.48 4.44 -15.70
CA GLU A 102 13.79 3.01 -15.62
C GLU A 102 15.24 2.74 -16.04
N LEU A 103 15.97 1.96 -15.24
CA LEU A 103 17.31 1.54 -15.56
C LEU A 103 17.26 0.22 -16.33
N ALA A 104 17.69 0.25 -17.62
CA ALA A 104 17.76 -0.96 -18.42
C ALA A 104 18.81 -1.93 -17.83
N VAL A 105 18.34 -3.06 -17.33
CA VAL A 105 19.19 -4.15 -16.82
C VAL A 105 19.49 -5.10 -17.98
N SER A 106 20.71 -5.03 -18.52
CA SER A 106 21.12 -5.87 -19.66
C SER A 106 22.57 -6.36 -19.50
N GLY A 107 22.78 -7.66 -19.65
CA GLY A 107 24.10 -8.29 -19.55
C GLY A 107 24.11 -9.44 -18.54
N HIS A 108 25.33 -9.94 -18.22
CA HIS A 108 25.56 -11.03 -17.26
C HIS A 108 26.85 -10.76 -16.46
N ASP A 109 27.07 -9.51 -16.11
CA ASP A 109 28.27 -9.06 -15.39
C ASP A 109 27.90 -8.37 -14.06
N GLU A 110 28.91 -8.02 -13.28
CA GLU A 110 28.75 -7.38 -11.97
C GLU A 110 28.01 -6.02 -12.06
N PHE A 111 28.09 -5.34 -13.21
CA PHE A 111 27.33 -4.11 -13.45
C PHE A 111 25.85 -4.39 -13.68
N THR A 112 25.51 -5.56 -14.22
CA THR A 112 24.13 -5.99 -14.36
C THR A 112 23.50 -6.27 -13.00
N GLU A 113 24.22 -6.96 -12.11
CA GLU A 113 23.77 -7.20 -10.73
C GLU A 113 23.58 -5.89 -9.97
N LEU A 114 24.53 -4.95 -10.09
CA LEU A 114 24.42 -3.63 -9.49
C LEU A 114 23.25 -2.83 -10.04
N SER A 115 23.04 -2.88 -11.36
CA SER A 115 21.89 -2.21 -12.03
C SER A 115 20.56 -2.81 -11.57
N ALA A 116 20.47 -4.13 -11.40
CA ALA A 116 19.28 -4.80 -10.88
C ALA A 116 19.00 -4.41 -9.44
N GLY A 117 20.00 -4.30 -8.58
CA GLY A 117 19.86 -3.82 -7.21
C GLY A 117 19.36 -2.38 -7.14
N PHE A 118 19.88 -1.51 -8.01
CA PHE A 118 19.44 -0.14 -8.14
C PHE A 118 17.97 -0.03 -8.61
N GLU A 119 17.60 -0.83 -9.60
CA GLU A 119 16.22 -0.86 -10.11
C GLU A 119 15.24 -1.38 -9.05
N GLN A 120 15.62 -2.40 -8.30
CA GLN A 120 14.81 -2.89 -7.19
C GLN A 120 14.61 -1.83 -6.10
N MET A 121 15.66 -1.07 -5.77
CA MET A 121 15.58 0.05 -4.82
C MET A 121 14.64 1.14 -5.35
N ARG A 122 14.75 1.52 -6.63
CA ARG A 122 13.88 2.50 -7.29
C ARG A 122 12.41 2.09 -7.22
N VAL A 123 12.10 0.83 -7.55
CA VAL A 123 10.73 0.29 -7.49
C VAL A 123 10.19 0.37 -6.05
N ARG A 124 10.94 -0.09 -5.07
CA ARG A 124 10.54 0.00 -3.65
C ARG A 124 10.29 1.44 -3.20
N LEU A 125 11.16 2.37 -3.60
CA LEU A 125 10.99 3.79 -3.26
C LEU A 125 9.73 4.37 -3.92
N LYS A 126 9.49 4.05 -5.19
CA LYS A 126 8.27 4.45 -5.92
C LYS A 126 7.01 3.94 -5.23
N ASP A 127 6.99 2.67 -4.84
CA ASP A 127 5.85 2.07 -4.13
C ASP A 127 5.64 2.70 -2.75
N SER A 128 6.73 2.93 -2.00
CA SER A 128 6.67 3.63 -0.71
C SER A 128 6.12 5.06 -0.84
N THR A 129 6.61 5.82 -1.83
CA THR A 129 6.12 7.19 -2.10
C THR A 129 4.64 7.19 -2.46
N ARG A 130 4.21 6.25 -3.32
CA ARG A 130 2.79 6.10 -3.69
C ARG A 130 1.90 5.77 -2.50
N LEU A 131 2.35 4.89 -1.62
CA LEU A 131 1.61 4.56 -0.39
C LEU A 131 1.51 5.78 0.53
N GLN A 132 2.59 6.54 0.67
CA GLN A 132 2.62 7.76 1.47
C GLN A 132 1.69 8.84 0.90
N GLU A 133 1.69 9.06 -0.42
CA GLU A 133 0.78 10.01 -1.09
C GLU A 133 -0.68 9.63 -0.92
N ARG A 134 -1.01 8.35 -1.01
CA ARG A 134 -2.37 7.84 -0.75
C ARG A 134 -2.78 8.09 0.70
N ALA A 135 -1.95 7.71 1.66
CA ALA A 135 -2.22 7.94 3.08
C ALA A 135 -2.42 9.42 3.40
N GLU A 136 -1.60 10.32 2.80
CA GLU A 136 -1.76 11.76 2.99
C GLU A 136 -3.06 12.30 2.34
N THR A 137 -3.43 11.77 1.17
CA THR A 137 -4.69 12.14 0.50
C THR A 137 -5.90 11.68 1.32
N GLU A 138 -5.88 10.45 1.81
CA GLU A 138 -6.90 9.90 2.70
C GLU A 138 -7.01 10.71 3.99
N ARG A 139 -5.87 11.06 4.60
CA ARG A 139 -5.83 11.90 5.80
C ARG A 139 -6.44 13.29 5.57
N ARG A 140 -6.16 13.93 4.42
CA ARG A 140 -6.75 15.24 4.08
C ARG A 140 -8.26 15.14 3.85
N ALA A 141 -8.72 14.11 3.13
CA ALA A 141 -10.12 13.85 2.91
C ALA A 141 -10.85 13.59 4.25
N MET A 142 -10.24 12.82 5.16
CA MET A 142 -10.70 12.60 6.53
C MET A 142 -10.88 13.91 7.28
N MET A 143 -9.88 14.79 7.32
CA MET A 143 -9.94 16.07 8.02
C MET A 143 -11.03 16.98 7.47
N ALA A 144 -11.23 17.01 6.14
CA ALA A 144 -12.31 17.76 5.50
C ALA A 144 -13.68 17.23 5.91
N SER A 145 -13.87 15.91 5.92
CA SER A 145 -15.14 15.28 6.35
C SER A 145 -15.44 15.56 7.82
N VAL A 146 -14.46 15.38 8.72
CA VAL A 146 -14.62 15.69 10.16
C VAL A 146 -15.03 17.15 10.36
N THR A 147 -14.36 18.07 9.69
CA THR A 147 -14.67 19.52 9.80
C THR A 147 -16.08 19.83 9.35
N HIS A 148 -16.52 19.22 8.25
CA HIS A 148 -17.89 19.36 7.76
C HIS A 148 -18.92 18.81 8.76
N ASP A 149 -18.69 17.61 9.28
CA ASP A 149 -19.62 16.91 10.18
C ASP A 149 -19.68 17.54 11.58
N LEU A 150 -18.64 18.26 12.00
CA LEU A 150 -18.67 19.11 13.19
C LEU A 150 -19.41 20.43 12.94
N LYS A 151 -19.19 21.08 11.80
CA LYS A 151 -19.77 22.40 11.50
C LYS A 151 -21.28 22.37 11.45
N THR A 152 -21.88 21.34 10.84
CA THR A 152 -23.34 21.22 10.65
C THR A 152 -24.12 21.24 11.98
N PRO A 153 -23.86 20.38 12.97
CA PRO A 153 -24.55 20.42 14.24
C PRO A 153 -24.24 21.69 15.05
N ILE A 154 -23.02 22.25 14.98
CA ILE A 154 -22.64 23.49 15.64
C ILE A 154 -23.48 24.66 15.10
N THR A 155 -23.56 24.79 13.77
CA THR A 155 -24.41 25.85 13.14
C THR A 155 -25.88 25.72 13.53
N SER A 156 -26.39 24.47 13.62
CA SER A 156 -27.74 24.22 14.10
C SER A 156 -27.92 24.67 15.56
N ILE A 157 -27.00 24.31 16.46
CA ILE A 157 -27.05 24.71 17.88
C ILE A 157 -27.09 26.23 18.00
N ILE A 158 -26.19 26.93 17.29
CA ILE A 158 -26.13 28.39 17.30
C ILE A 158 -27.43 28.98 16.80
N GLY A 159 -27.95 28.56 15.64
CA GLY A 159 -29.18 29.10 15.07
C GLY A 159 -30.43 28.91 15.95
N TYR A 160 -30.57 27.75 16.62
CA TYR A 160 -31.64 27.52 17.56
C TYR A 160 -31.49 28.35 18.86
N ALA A 161 -30.24 28.51 19.33
CA ALA A 161 -29.96 29.34 20.51
C ALA A 161 -30.24 30.84 20.21
N GLU A 162 -29.77 31.35 19.07
CA GLU A 162 -30.08 32.71 18.59
C GLU A 162 -31.59 32.91 18.43
N GLY A 163 -32.30 31.92 17.84
CA GLY A 163 -33.77 32.00 17.72
C GLY A 163 -34.52 32.06 19.05
N ILE A 164 -33.95 31.52 20.13
CA ILE A 164 -34.50 31.72 21.50
C ILE A 164 -34.18 33.12 21.99
N LEU A 165 -32.94 33.61 21.82
CA LEU A 165 -32.49 34.92 22.27
C LEU A 165 -33.18 36.07 21.55
N ASP A 166 -33.43 35.92 20.26
CA ASP A 166 -34.10 36.94 19.40
C ASP A 166 -35.61 36.91 19.52
N GLY A 167 -36.19 36.04 20.37
CA GLY A 167 -37.62 35.94 20.58
C GLY A 167 -38.40 35.27 19.44
N VAL A 168 -37.72 34.61 18.49
CA VAL A 168 -38.35 33.81 17.43
C VAL A 168 -39.11 32.62 18.02
N ALA A 169 -38.58 32.05 19.10
CA ALA A 169 -39.27 31.10 19.95
C ALA A 169 -40.14 31.87 20.94
N ASP A 170 -41.33 32.20 20.52
CA ASP A 170 -42.29 33.13 21.15
C ASP A 170 -43.21 32.49 22.23
N SER A 171 -43.04 31.16 22.50
CA SER A 171 -43.80 30.45 23.50
C SER A 171 -42.93 29.46 24.30
N PRO A 172 -43.32 29.11 25.55
CA PRO A 172 -42.61 28.11 26.33
C PRO A 172 -42.47 26.76 25.62
N GLU A 173 -43.45 26.38 24.84
CA GLU A 173 -43.48 25.14 24.04
C GLU A 173 -42.41 25.19 22.95
N LYS A 174 -42.33 26.29 22.19
CA LYS A 174 -41.30 26.48 21.16
C LYS A 174 -39.88 26.56 21.75
N ILE A 175 -39.71 27.25 22.87
CA ILE A 175 -38.44 27.29 23.57
C ILE A 175 -38.01 25.85 23.96
N ARG A 176 -38.96 25.05 24.48
CA ARG A 176 -38.69 23.66 24.84
C ARG A 176 -38.31 22.83 23.61
N GLU A 177 -39.02 23.00 22.50
CA GLU A 177 -38.71 22.32 21.22
C GLU A 177 -37.29 22.66 20.75
N TYR A 178 -36.91 23.94 20.74
CA TYR A 178 -35.59 24.41 20.36
C TYR A 178 -34.50 23.83 21.28
N MET A 179 -34.74 23.82 22.60
CA MET A 179 -33.82 23.20 23.58
C MET A 179 -33.63 21.69 23.34
N VAL A 180 -34.70 20.97 23.00
CA VAL A 180 -34.65 19.56 22.65
C VAL A 180 -33.73 19.32 21.41
N VAL A 181 -33.89 20.19 20.38
CA VAL A 181 -33.04 20.12 19.18
C VAL A 181 -31.55 20.39 19.53
N ILE A 182 -31.31 21.45 20.33
CA ILE A 182 -29.95 21.78 20.81
C ILE A 182 -29.32 20.58 21.54
N CYS A 183 -30.06 20.02 22.51
CA CYS A 183 -29.57 18.84 23.26
C CYS A 183 -29.30 17.63 22.34
N LYS A 184 -30.15 17.36 21.36
CA LYS A 184 -29.98 16.29 20.38
C LYS A 184 -28.72 16.50 19.54
N LYS A 185 -28.48 17.74 19.07
CA LYS A 185 -27.27 18.08 18.29
C LYS A 185 -25.98 18.03 19.12
N ALA A 186 -26.05 18.49 20.39
CA ALA A 186 -24.92 18.39 21.32
C ALA A 186 -24.53 16.92 21.59
N ARG A 187 -25.51 16.03 21.82
CA ARG A 187 -25.25 14.59 21.96
C ARG A 187 -24.64 13.97 20.70
N SER A 188 -25.07 14.40 19.52
CA SER A 188 -24.48 13.95 18.26
C SER A 188 -23.01 14.35 18.12
N LEU A 189 -22.64 15.57 18.57
CA LEU A 189 -21.26 16.04 18.62
C LEU A 189 -20.42 15.24 19.60
N GLN A 190 -20.96 14.93 20.77
CA GLN A 190 -20.28 14.10 21.77
C GLN A 190 -19.99 12.71 21.20
N ALA A 191 -20.98 12.04 20.60
CA ALA A 191 -20.80 10.74 19.97
C ALA A 191 -19.72 10.77 18.86
N LEU A 192 -19.70 11.81 18.03
CA LEU A 192 -18.65 11.98 17.00
C LEU A 192 -17.27 12.15 17.63
N SER A 193 -17.14 12.95 18.71
CA SER A 193 -15.87 13.13 19.44
C SER A 193 -15.38 11.82 20.04
N ASP A 194 -16.29 11.01 20.62
CA ASP A 194 -15.99 9.69 21.20
C ASP A 194 -15.54 8.69 20.12
N ASP A 195 -16.17 8.74 18.94
CA ASP A 195 -15.79 7.94 17.77
C ASP A 195 -14.38 8.29 17.26
N LEU A 196 -14.08 9.59 17.13
CA LEU A 196 -12.75 10.07 16.73
C LEU A 196 -11.66 9.71 17.74
N SER A 197 -11.94 9.85 19.03
CA SER A 197 -11.03 9.46 20.11
C SER A 197 -10.75 7.95 20.08
N LEU A 198 -11.79 7.14 19.88
CA LEU A 198 -11.63 5.69 19.76
C LEU A 198 -10.83 5.31 18.53
N LEU A 199 -11.14 5.91 17.37
CA LEU A 199 -10.41 5.68 16.12
C LEU A 199 -8.92 5.98 16.27
N SER A 200 -8.59 7.14 16.86
CA SER A 200 -7.19 7.52 17.13
C SER A 200 -6.46 6.50 18.01
N ARG A 201 -7.13 5.94 19.04
CA ARG A 201 -6.54 4.89 19.88
C ARG A 201 -6.38 3.56 19.16
N LEU A 202 -7.32 3.24 18.25
CA LEU A 202 -7.27 2.03 17.42
C LEU A 202 -6.10 2.09 16.42
N GLU A 203 -5.89 3.22 15.77
CA GLU A 203 -4.80 3.42 14.79
C GLU A 203 -3.41 3.35 15.44
N ASN A 204 -3.29 3.86 16.65
CA ASN A 204 -2.02 3.86 17.38
C ASN A 204 -1.75 2.54 18.14
N ALA A 205 -2.57 1.51 17.97
CA ALA A 205 -2.51 0.25 18.72
C ALA A 205 -2.49 0.47 20.26
N GLN A 206 -3.09 1.56 20.74
CA GLN A 206 -3.08 1.97 22.15
C GLN A 206 -4.36 1.58 22.91
N LEU A 207 -5.24 0.80 22.27
CA LEU A 207 -6.47 0.35 22.91
C LEU A 207 -6.23 -1.00 23.62
N PRO A 208 -6.02 -1.01 24.95
CA PRO A 208 -6.02 -2.26 25.69
C PRO A 208 -7.44 -2.84 25.65
N LEU A 209 -7.58 -4.11 25.29
CA LEU A 209 -8.83 -4.86 25.35
C LEU A 209 -8.85 -5.71 26.60
N ASP A 210 -9.90 -5.58 27.39
CA ASP A 210 -10.20 -6.51 28.50
C ASP A 210 -11.03 -7.69 27.99
N LYS A 211 -10.33 -8.64 27.33
CA LYS A 211 -10.97 -9.81 26.73
C LYS A 211 -11.26 -10.86 27.80
N GLN A 212 -12.52 -11.10 28.03
CA GLN A 212 -13.02 -12.13 28.94
C GLN A 212 -13.78 -13.20 28.15
N GLU A 213 -14.00 -14.35 28.81
CA GLU A 213 -14.83 -15.42 28.27
C GLU A 213 -16.30 -15.05 28.45
N GLU A 214 -17.02 -14.84 27.36
CA GLU A 214 -18.38 -14.35 27.33
C GLU A 214 -19.30 -15.28 26.54
N ASP A 215 -20.56 -15.37 26.94
CA ASP A 215 -21.63 -15.96 26.13
C ASP A 215 -22.08 -14.95 25.08
N PHE A 216 -21.64 -15.17 23.85
CA PHE A 216 -21.92 -14.24 22.76
C PHE A 216 -23.42 -14.15 22.44
N GLY A 217 -24.15 -15.23 22.58
CA GLY A 217 -25.60 -15.24 22.38
C GLY A 217 -26.32 -14.38 23.44
N GLY A 218 -25.92 -14.51 24.69
CA GLY A 218 -26.42 -13.70 25.79
C GLY A 218 -26.18 -12.19 25.58
N LEU A 219 -24.96 -11.82 25.18
CA LEU A 219 -24.63 -10.43 24.87
C LEU A 219 -25.44 -9.87 23.69
N VAL A 220 -25.58 -10.62 22.60
CA VAL A 220 -26.37 -10.19 21.43
C VAL A 220 -27.84 -9.97 21.82
N ALA A 221 -28.44 -10.90 22.55
CA ALA A 221 -29.82 -10.80 22.99
C ALA A 221 -30.07 -9.61 23.93
N GLU A 222 -29.17 -9.37 24.87
CA GLU A 222 -29.26 -8.26 25.82
C GLU A 222 -29.19 -6.91 25.10
N VAL A 223 -28.17 -6.68 24.28
CA VAL A 223 -27.98 -5.43 23.55
C VAL A 223 -29.14 -5.19 22.57
N ALA A 224 -29.62 -6.21 21.88
CA ALA A 224 -30.74 -6.12 20.96
C ALA A 224 -32.05 -5.79 21.66
N THR A 225 -32.28 -6.38 22.83
CA THR A 225 -33.48 -6.12 23.63
C THR A 225 -33.47 -4.69 24.19
N GLU A 226 -32.34 -4.23 24.72
CA GLU A 226 -32.19 -2.85 25.21
C GLU A 226 -32.38 -1.83 24.07
N PHE A 227 -31.80 -2.11 22.89
CA PHE A 227 -31.94 -1.23 21.74
C PHE A 227 -33.39 -1.15 21.24
N SER A 228 -34.12 -2.27 21.23
CA SER A 228 -35.52 -2.31 20.78
C SER A 228 -36.46 -1.51 21.67
N HIS A 229 -36.17 -1.42 22.99
CA HIS A 229 -36.93 -0.58 23.91
C HIS A 229 -36.84 0.93 23.58
N ASN A 230 -35.71 1.35 23.02
CA ASN A 230 -35.47 2.75 22.63
C ASN A 230 -35.97 3.06 21.22
N GLU A 231 -36.28 2.03 20.41
CA GLU A 231 -36.76 2.17 19.02
C GLU A 231 -38.07 1.34 18.85
N PRO A 232 -39.23 1.83 19.39
CA PRO A 232 -40.48 1.04 19.46
C PRO A 232 -41.07 0.69 18.10
N GLU A 233 -40.73 1.41 17.04
CA GLU A 233 -41.18 1.13 15.68
C GLU A 233 -40.36 0.01 15.00
N MET A 234 -39.24 -0.43 15.62
CA MET A 234 -38.38 -1.45 15.08
C MET A 234 -38.95 -2.84 15.35
N LYS A 235 -38.99 -3.69 14.31
CA LYS A 235 -39.30 -5.11 14.47
C LYS A 235 -37.97 -5.87 14.59
N LEU A 236 -37.87 -6.68 15.63
CA LEU A 236 -36.69 -7.47 15.94
C LEU A 236 -37.03 -8.98 15.94
N GLU A 237 -36.39 -9.73 15.03
CA GLU A 237 -36.43 -11.18 15.03
C GLU A 237 -35.09 -11.74 15.52
N GLN A 238 -35.13 -12.72 16.42
CA GLN A 238 -33.93 -13.31 17.00
C GLN A 238 -33.94 -14.84 16.83
N ASN A 239 -32.91 -15.36 16.22
CA ASN A 239 -32.60 -16.79 16.15
C ASN A 239 -31.17 -17.02 16.65
N ILE A 240 -31.01 -17.15 17.95
CA ILE A 240 -29.73 -17.17 18.63
C ILE A 240 -29.46 -18.57 19.18
N ALA A 241 -28.43 -19.25 18.64
CA ALA A 241 -27.97 -20.53 19.17
C ALA A 241 -27.33 -20.31 20.56
N PRO A 242 -27.72 -21.10 21.58
CA PRO A 242 -27.17 -20.96 22.93
C PRO A 242 -25.76 -21.50 23.07
N GLY A 243 -25.04 -21.04 24.09
CA GLY A 243 -23.78 -21.64 24.55
C GLY A 243 -22.56 -21.39 23.65
N LEU A 244 -22.60 -20.37 22.81
CA LEU A 244 -21.46 -19.99 21.96
C LEU A 244 -20.52 -19.04 22.76
N ARG A 245 -19.49 -19.63 23.36
CA ARG A 245 -18.53 -18.89 24.17
C ARG A 245 -17.37 -18.37 23.31
N VAL A 246 -17.07 -17.08 23.46
CA VAL A 246 -16.02 -16.35 22.73
C VAL A 246 -15.18 -15.54 23.72
N ARG A 247 -13.96 -15.18 23.33
CA ARG A 247 -13.07 -14.35 24.15
C ARG A 247 -13.10 -12.92 23.65
N ILE A 248 -13.90 -12.07 24.30
CA ILE A 248 -14.17 -10.70 23.85
C ILE A 248 -14.15 -9.69 25.01
N ASP A 249 -13.91 -8.43 24.66
CA ASP A 249 -14.23 -7.28 25.49
C ASP A 249 -15.72 -6.95 25.27
N ARG A 250 -16.50 -7.17 26.31
CA ARG A 250 -17.97 -7.04 26.28
C ARG A 250 -18.42 -5.65 25.86
N GLU A 251 -17.82 -4.60 26.44
CA GLU A 251 -18.21 -3.21 26.15
C GLU A 251 -17.92 -2.84 24.70
N ARG A 252 -16.74 -3.24 24.20
CA ARG A 252 -16.35 -2.97 22.81
C ARG A 252 -17.20 -3.74 21.80
N MET A 253 -17.55 -4.97 22.13
CA MET A 253 -18.43 -5.77 21.24
C MET A 253 -19.88 -5.27 21.29
N ALA A 254 -20.39 -4.84 22.44
CA ALA A 254 -21.70 -4.17 22.54
C ALA A 254 -21.74 -2.91 21.65
N ARG A 255 -20.66 -2.12 21.63
CA ARG A 255 -20.57 -0.95 20.73
C ARG A 255 -20.61 -1.35 19.25
N VAL A 256 -19.96 -2.47 18.85
CA VAL A 256 -20.09 -3.01 17.49
C VAL A 256 -21.54 -3.29 17.15
N LEU A 257 -22.26 -4.01 18.01
CA LEU A 257 -23.67 -4.36 17.81
C LEU A 257 -24.55 -3.11 17.69
N LEU A 258 -24.38 -2.13 18.60
CA LEU A 258 -25.11 -0.87 18.57
C LEU A 258 -24.89 -0.09 17.27
N ASN A 259 -23.63 -0.05 16.77
CA ASN A 259 -23.33 0.58 15.48
C ASN A 259 -24.09 -0.09 14.31
N LEU A 260 -24.20 -1.43 14.31
CA LEU A 260 -24.94 -2.14 13.28
C LEU A 260 -26.45 -1.85 13.37
N PHE A 261 -27.04 -1.93 14.57
CA PHE A 261 -28.47 -1.67 14.76
C PHE A 261 -28.84 -0.23 14.43
N GLN A 262 -28.04 0.74 14.85
CA GLN A 262 -28.23 2.15 14.50
C GLN A 262 -28.18 2.39 12.99
N ASN A 263 -27.27 1.70 12.28
CA ASN A 263 -27.21 1.77 10.83
C ASN A 263 -28.50 1.22 10.19
N SER A 264 -29.00 0.07 10.65
CA SER A 264 -30.23 -0.53 10.13
C SER A 264 -31.45 0.39 10.31
N VAL A 265 -31.58 1.05 11.46
CA VAL A 265 -32.66 2.03 11.71
C VAL A 265 -32.47 3.28 10.86
N LYS A 266 -31.25 3.77 10.76
CA LYS A 266 -30.92 5.00 10.03
C LYS A 266 -31.17 4.88 8.52
N TYR A 267 -30.87 3.73 7.92
CA TYR A 267 -31.01 3.48 6.48
C TYR A 267 -32.26 2.69 6.13
N LYS A 268 -33.31 2.76 6.97
CA LYS A 268 -34.63 2.22 6.64
C LYS A 268 -35.20 2.87 5.38
N ARG A 269 -36.03 2.16 4.66
CA ARG A 269 -36.72 2.71 3.48
C ARG A 269 -37.74 3.75 3.92
N PRO A 270 -37.88 4.89 3.20
CA PRO A 270 -38.80 5.96 3.56
C PRO A 270 -40.26 5.49 3.62
N GLU A 271 -40.65 4.51 2.80
CA GLU A 271 -42.01 4.00 2.71
C GLU A 271 -42.36 3.02 3.85
N GLN A 272 -41.39 2.61 4.65
CA GLN A 272 -41.61 1.66 5.74
C GLN A 272 -41.78 2.39 7.08
N PRO A 273 -42.79 2.00 7.89
CA PRO A 273 -43.05 2.63 9.17
C PRO A 273 -41.88 2.39 10.18
N GLY A 274 -41.21 1.24 10.10
CA GLY A 274 -40.13 0.87 10.99
C GLY A 274 -39.04 0.07 10.31
N ALA A 275 -37.87 -0.04 10.95
CA ALA A 275 -36.81 -0.96 10.54
C ALA A 275 -37.17 -2.40 10.97
N GLU A 276 -36.86 -3.37 10.13
CA GLU A 276 -36.91 -4.79 10.48
C GLU A 276 -35.50 -5.32 10.54
N ILE A 277 -35.11 -5.87 11.69
CA ILE A 277 -33.79 -6.42 11.95
C ILE A 277 -33.94 -7.90 12.32
N ALA A 278 -33.28 -8.77 11.58
CA ALA A 278 -33.21 -10.19 11.88
C ALA A 278 -31.78 -10.55 12.35
N LEU A 279 -31.66 -11.11 13.54
CA LEU A 279 -30.42 -11.59 14.15
C LEU A 279 -30.38 -13.11 14.05
N THR A 280 -29.35 -13.64 13.43
CA THR A 280 -29.08 -15.08 13.38
C THR A 280 -27.71 -15.35 13.91
N LEU A 281 -27.59 -16.11 15.00
CA LEU A 281 -26.31 -16.54 15.54
C LEU A 281 -26.24 -18.06 15.51
N VAL A 282 -25.22 -18.58 14.81
CA VAL A 282 -25.02 -20.02 14.66
C VAL A 282 -23.54 -20.39 14.84
N ARG A 283 -23.32 -21.67 15.18
CA ARG A 283 -21.96 -22.24 15.15
C ARG A 283 -21.63 -22.66 13.73
N GLN A 284 -20.54 -22.15 13.17
CA GLN A 284 -20.02 -22.56 11.86
C GLN A 284 -18.56 -23.00 11.99
N GLY A 285 -18.33 -24.31 12.01
CA GLY A 285 -16.99 -24.84 12.27
C GLY A 285 -16.49 -24.45 13.68
N GLY A 286 -15.34 -23.80 13.76
CA GLY A 286 -14.74 -23.28 14.99
C GLY A 286 -15.09 -21.83 15.33
N GLU A 287 -16.05 -21.23 14.62
CA GLU A 287 -16.44 -19.81 14.78
C GLU A 287 -17.92 -19.67 15.18
N ALA A 288 -18.22 -18.62 15.93
CA ALA A 288 -19.57 -18.12 16.14
C ALA A 288 -19.89 -17.12 15.02
N LEU A 289 -20.84 -17.42 14.16
CA LEU A 289 -21.27 -16.56 13.06
C LEU A 289 -22.54 -15.82 13.45
N LEU A 290 -22.44 -14.52 13.66
CA LEU A 290 -23.57 -13.60 13.80
C LEU A 290 -23.90 -12.96 12.46
N THR A 291 -25.14 -13.03 12.02
CA THR A 291 -25.69 -12.29 10.89
C THR A 291 -26.71 -11.30 11.37
N VAL A 292 -26.50 -10.02 11.09
CA VAL A 292 -27.43 -8.92 11.32
C VAL A 292 -27.99 -8.52 9.97
N SER A 293 -29.25 -8.85 9.69
CA SER A 293 -29.93 -8.55 8.41
C SER A 293 -30.94 -7.45 8.61
N ASP A 294 -31.02 -6.52 7.67
CA ASP A 294 -32.05 -5.48 7.61
C ASP A 294 -32.82 -5.51 6.28
N ASN A 295 -33.97 -4.80 6.27
CA ASN A 295 -34.80 -4.57 5.10
C ASN A 295 -34.64 -3.15 4.52
N GLY A 296 -33.55 -2.45 4.85
CA GLY A 296 -33.27 -1.08 4.47
C GLY A 296 -33.09 -0.84 2.98
N MET A 297 -32.57 0.34 2.62
CA MET A 297 -32.36 0.76 1.22
C MET A 297 -31.35 -0.12 0.47
N GLY A 298 -30.50 -0.87 1.21
CA GLY A 298 -29.42 -1.64 0.62
C GLY A 298 -28.21 -0.78 0.25
N ILE A 299 -27.22 -1.44 -0.35
CA ILE A 299 -25.96 -0.83 -0.79
C ILE A 299 -25.72 -1.24 -2.24
N GLN A 300 -25.31 -0.28 -3.09
CA GLN A 300 -24.96 -0.58 -4.49
C GLN A 300 -23.72 -1.49 -4.53
N GLN A 301 -23.67 -2.35 -5.54
CA GLN A 301 -22.59 -3.35 -5.65
C GLN A 301 -21.19 -2.70 -5.75
N GLY A 302 -21.11 -1.51 -6.36
CA GLY A 302 -19.86 -0.73 -6.45
C GLY A 302 -19.38 -0.16 -5.12
N ASP A 303 -20.30 0.08 -4.16
CA ASP A 303 -20.01 0.66 -2.85
C ASP A 303 -19.58 -0.39 -1.81
N LEU A 304 -19.98 -1.66 -2.00
CA LEU A 304 -19.72 -2.74 -1.03
C LEU A 304 -18.24 -2.88 -0.59
N PRO A 305 -17.23 -2.74 -1.48
CA PRO A 305 -15.83 -2.82 -1.07
C PRO A 305 -15.41 -1.68 -0.14
N HIS A 306 -16.11 -0.54 -0.19
CA HIS A 306 -15.74 0.71 0.47
C HIS A 306 -16.51 1.00 1.75
N VAL A 307 -17.56 0.26 2.07
CA VAL A 307 -18.44 0.56 3.24
C VAL A 307 -17.74 0.50 4.60
N PHE A 308 -16.59 -0.17 4.66
CA PHE A 308 -15.75 -0.21 5.86
C PHE A 308 -14.61 0.79 5.86
N ASP A 309 -14.47 1.59 4.78
CA ASP A 309 -13.47 2.66 4.72
C ASP A 309 -13.90 3.80 5.63
N GLN A 310 -12.94 4.46 6.27
CA GLN A 310 -13.23 5.56 7.19
C GLN A 310 -13.88 6.73 6.44
N PHE A 311 -14.93 7.33 7.03
CA PHE A 311 -15.68 8.44 6.45
C PHE A 311 -16.37 8.14 5.12
N TYR A 312 -16.36 6.88 4.67
CA TYR A 312 -17.05 6.51 3.45
C TYR A 312 -18.56 6.59 3.65
N ARG A 313 -19.24 7.17 2.66
CA ARG A 313 -20.70 7.26 2.59
C ARG A 313 -21.12 7.06 1.15
N ALA A 314 -22.04 6.13 0.90
CA ALA A 314 -22.61 5.92 -0.43
C ALA A 314 -23.33 7.20 -0.90
N ASP A 315 -23.24 7.52 -2.19
CA ASP A 315 -23.77 8.78 -2.76
C ASP A 315 -25.26 8.98 -2.47
N ALA A 316 -26.06 7.93 -2.50
CA ALA A 316 -27.48 7.97 -2.19
C ALA A 316 -27.79 8.43 -0.75
N SER A 317 -26.85 8.35 0.18
CA SER A 317 -27.03 8.71 1.59
C SER A 317 -26.53 10.12 1.95
N ARG A 318 -25.81 10.80 1.06
CA ARG A 318 -25.15 12.09 1.36
C ARG A 318 -26.11 13.23 1.67
N GLY A 319 -27.36 13.20 1.16
CA GLY A 319 -28.32 14.26 1.35
C GLY A 319 -29.40 14.03 2.43
N VAL A 320 -29.66 12.77 2.80
CA VAL A 320 -30.86 12.39 3.59
C VAL A 320 -30.52 11.99 5.02
N HIS A 321 -29.35 11.35 5.26
CA HIS A 321 -29.00 10.81 6.58
C HIS A 321 -27.70 11.40 7.12
N SER A 322 -27.78 12.04 8.30
CA SER A 322 -26.60 12.53 9.03
C SER A 322 -25.81 11.38 9.64
N GLY A 323 -24.48 11.37 9.48
CA GLY A 323 -23.59 10.40 10.14
C GLY A 323 -22.17 10.48 9.65
N SER A 324 -21.21 10.23 10.54
CA SER A 324 -19.78 10.41 10.33
C SER A 324 -19.14 9.43 9.34
N GLY A 325 -19.79 8.32 8.99
CA GLY A 325 -19.17 7.23 8.22
C GLY A 325 -18.10 6.46 9.01
N LEU A 326 -18.04 6.62 10.33
CA LEU A 326 -17.06 5.96 11.20
C LEU A 326 -17.57 4.65 11.81
N GLY A 327 -18.88 4.48 11.95
CA GLY A 327 -19.44 3.33 12.69
C GLY A 327 -19.00 1.97 12.16
N LEU A 328 -19.06 1.74 10.85
CA LEU A 328 -18.66 0.46 10.25
C LEU A 328 -17.14 0.26 10.27
N SER A 329 -16.34 1.30 10.06
CA SER A 329 -14.87 1.20 10.13
C SER A 329 -14.40 0.88 11.56
N ILE A 330 -15.00 1.49 12.58
CA ILE A 330 -14.77 1.17 13.99
C ILE A 330 -15.21 -0.27 14.29
N ALA A 331 -16.39 -0.69 13.81
CA ALA A 331 -16.86 -2.06 13.98
C ALA A 331 -15.87 -3.08 13.39
N ARG A 332 -15.36 -2.84 12.18
CA ARG A 332 -14.35 -3.69 11.54
C ARG A 332 -13.08 -3.80 12.36
N GLN A 333 -12.53 -2.68 12.82
CA GLN A 333 -11.29 -2.68 13.59
C GLN A 333 -11.47 -3.39 14.95
N LEU A 334 -12.59 -3.14 15.65
CA LEU A 334 -12.89 -3.81 16.90
C LEU A 334 -13.05 -5.33 16.71
N VAL A 335 -13.80 -5.79 15.68
CA VAL A 335 -13.93 -7.22 15.38
C VAL A 335 -12.58 -7.86 15.06
N GLN A 336 -11.74 -7.19 14.27
CA GLN A 336 -10.38 -7.66 13.93
C GLN A 336 -9.49 -7.76 15.18
N LEU A 337 -9.55 -6.79 16.08
CA LEU A 337 -8.83 -6.85 17.36
C LEU A 337 -9.27 -8.02 18.24
N HIS A 338 -10.49 -8.51 18.08
CA HIS A 338 -10.99 -9.73 18.74
C HIS A 338 -10.62 -11.03 18.00
N GLY A 339 -9.84 -10.93 16.90
CA GLY A 339 -9.46 -12.08 16.08
C GLY A 339 -10.57 -12.56 15.15
N GLY A 340 -11.64 -11.76 14.97
CA GLY A 340 -12.78 -12.06 14.13
C GLY A 340 -12.68 -11.46 12.73
N LYS A 341 -13.74 -11.71 11.95
CA LYS A 341 -13.94 -11.17 10.60
C LYS A 341 -15.32 -10.53 10.51
N ILE A 342 -15.44 -9.45 9.74
CA ILE A 342 -16.71 -8.80 9.43
C ILE A 342 -16.80 -8.54 7.93
N TRP A 343 -17.98 -8.79 7.36
CA TRP A 343 -18.26 -8.52 5.93
C TRP A 343 -19.75 -8.24 5.72
N ILE A 344 -20.09 -7.64 4.58
CA ILE A 344 -21.45 -7.27 4.20
C ILE A 344 -21.84 -7.97 2.89
N ILE A 345 -23.11 -8.37 2.84
CA ILE A 345 -23.75 -8.95 1.65
C ILE A 345 -25.04 -8.18 1.38
N GLY A 346 -25.29 -7.81 0.12
CA GLY A 346 -26.58 -7.24 -0.29
C GLY A 346 -27.67 -8.31 -0.38
N ASN A 347 -28.85 -8.02 0.13
CA ASN A 347 -29.99 -8.94 0.13
C ASN A 347 -30.79 -8.83 -1.19
N LYS A 348 -31.29 -9.94 -1.73
CA LYS A 348 -32.06 -9.98 -3.01
C LYS A 348 -33.36 -9.17 -2.97
N GLY A 349 -33.92 -8.92 -1.80
CA GLY A 349 -35.15 -8.14 -1.58
C GLY A 349 -34.93 -6.68 -1.21
N GLY A 350 -33.68 -6.24 -1.18
CA GLY A 350 -33.21 -4.97 -0.59
C GLY A 350 -32.74 -5.17 0.84
N GLY A 351 -32.07 -4.13 1.41
CA GLY A 351 -31.38 -4.23 2.68
C GLY A 351 -30.03 -4.94 2.54
N ILE A 352 -29.38 -5.15 3.67
CA ILE A 352 -28.07 -5.78 3.77
C ILE A 352 -28.04 -6.83 4.87
N SER A 353 -27.05 -7.72 4.80
CA SER A 353 -26.69 -8.63 5.89
C SER A 353 -25.25 -8.37 6.27
N VAL A 354 -25.02 -7.92 7.49
CA VAL A 354 -23.70 -7.75 8.08
C VAL A 354 -23.37 -9.03 8.86
N ASN A 355 -22.25 -9.63 8.54
CA ASN A 355 -21.80 -10.89 9.13
C ASN A 355 -20.58 -10.67 10.00
N ILE A 356 -20.57 -11.21 11.22
CA ILE A 356 -19.43 -11.22 12.14
C ILE A 356 -19.12 -12.67 12.50
N ALA A 357 -17.88 -13.09 12.26
CA ALA A 357 -17.36 -14.38 12.68
C ALA A 357 -16.33 -14.18 13.79
N LEU A 358 -16.53 -14.81 14.95
CA LEU A 358 -15.62 -14.77 16.09
C LEU A 358 -15.15 -16.20 16.42
N PRO A 359 -13.87 -16.41 16.74
CA PRO A 359 -13.37 -17.73 17.15
C PRO A 359 -14.03 -18.18 18.46
N LEU A 360 -14.53 -19.41 18.47
CA LEU A 360 -15.06 -20.05 19.67
C LEU A 360 -13.92 -20.47 20.60
N ILE A 361 -14.18 -20.41 21.89
CA ILE A 361 -13.32 -21.00 22.91
C ILE A 361 -13.54 -22.52 22.83
N SER A 362 -12.45 -23.27 22.76
CA SER A 362 -12.43 -24.73 22.68
C SER A 362 -12.87 -25.36 23.98
#